data_93eb8df6a37fa51d0c9e09670f844032
#
_entry.id   93eb8df6a37fa51d0c9e09670f844032
#
_cell.length_a   1.000
_cell.length_b   1.000
_cell.length_c   1.000
_cell.angle_alpha   90.00
_cell.angle_beta   90.00
_cell.angle_gamma   90.00
#
_symmetry.space_group_name_H-M   'P 1'
#
loop_
_entity.id
_entity.type
_entity.pdbx_description
1 polymer ?
#
loop_
_entity_poly.entity_id
_entity_poly.type
_entity_poly.pdbx_seq_one_letter_code
_entity_poly.pdbx_strand_id
1 'polypeptide(L)'
;PFYVESINNFIDNQRIEEAQKLDAKRNAKELAKLRAENERAAKKAAKDPFRGTGNMNAKKLRRHLLGRVVIPKINVNVPLFNLTTADTLNYGAAVLQGSSFPTGGKGKRTVIAAHRGLPERKLFTDLDKVKKGDLFVISVYGKNMAYKVYNIKVIKPNKVKSLLPVKDKDLATLMTCTPYMINSHRMLVTGYRVPYTKKIAREVEGASLMNNLIQAAVMLGCVMAIFSVFYLSLIHISEPTRL
;
A
#
# COMPACT_ATOMS: atom_id res chain seq x y z
N PRO A 1 -9.84 -0.19 -17.11
CA PRO A 1 -8.78 -0.44 -16.08
C PRO A 1 -9.08 0.28 -14.76
N PHE A 2 -9.43 1.60 -14.77
CA PHE A 2 -9.70 2.41 -13.57
C PHE A 2 -10.83 1.87 -12.69
N TYR A 3 -11.86 1.24 -13.25
CA TYR A 3 -13.00 0.71 -12.50
C TYR A 3 -12.63 -0.49 -11.63
N VAL A 4 -11.81 -1.39 -12.15
CA VAL A 4 -11.34 -2.58 -11.41
C VAL A 4 -10.49 -2.15 -10.21
N GLU A 5 -9.65 -1.13 -10.39
CA GLU A 5 -8.85 -0.55 -9.30
C GLU A 5 -9.76 0.05 -8.21
N SER A 6 -10.78 0.83 -8.59
CA SER A 6 -11.70 1.46 -7.64
C SER A 6 -12.47 0.44 -6.82
N ILE A 7 -13.02 -0.59 -7.45
CA ILE A 7 -13.75 -1.67 -6.78
C ILE A 7 -12.81 -2.45 -5.85
N ASN A 8 -11.62 -2.83 -6.33
CA ASN A 8 -10.65 -3.57 -5.54
C ASN A 8 -10.17 -2.77 -4.32
N ASN A 9 -9.88 -1.48 -4.48
CA ASN A 9 -9.46 -0.61 -3.38
C ASN A 9 -10.58 -0.41 -2.35
N PHE A 10 -11.84 -0.26 -2.78
CA PHE A 10 -12.98 -0.14 -1.88
C PHE A 10 -13.17 -1.41 -1.04
N ILE A 11 -13.19 -2.57 -1.68
CA ILE A 11 -13.33 -3.86 -1.00
C ILE A 11 -12.15 -4.12 -0.04
N ASP A 12 -10.93 -3.81 -0.45
CA ASP A 12 -9.75 -4.01 0.37
C ASP A 12 -9.72 -3.04 1.56
N ASN A 13 -10.11 -1.78 1.39
CA ASN A 13 -10.18 -0.80 2.48
C ASN A 13 -11.26 -1.18 3.52
N GLN A 14 -12.44 -1.59 3.09
CA GLN A 14 -13.49 -2.08 3.99
C GLN A 14 -13.00 -3.29 4.81
N ARG A 15 -12.38 -4.26 4.16
CA ARG A 15 -11.84 -5.45 4.82
C ARG A 15 -10.70 -5.15 5.80
N ILE A 16 -9.87 -4.13 5.49
CA ILE A 16 -8.79 -3.68 6.38
C ILE A 16 -9.38 -3.00 7.61
N GLU A 17 -10.39 -2.15 7.45
CA GLU A 17 -11.05 -1.48 8.56
C GLU A 17 -11.76 -2.47 9.50
N GLU A 18 -12.45 -3.46 8.95
CA GLU A 18 -13.07 -4.54 9.73
C GLU A 18 -12.01 -5.36 10.48
N ALA A 19 -10.91 -5.73 9.82
CA ALA A 19 -9.83 -6.48 10.46
C ALA A 19 -9.10 -5.69 11.55
N GLN A 20 -9.05 -4.36 11.46
CA GLN A 20 -8.43 -3.49 12.47
C GLN A 20 -9.33 -3.18 13.67
N LYS A 21 -10.65 -3.27 13.51
CA LYS A 21 -11.63 -3.08 14.61
C LYS A 21 -11.70 -4.29 15.56
N LEU A 22 -11.14 -5.42 15.14
CA LEU A 22 -11.14 -6.64 15.95
C LEU A 22 -10.14 -6.55 17.11
N ASP A 23 -10.69 -6.54 18.32
CA ASP A 23 -10.09 -6.85 19.64
C ASP A 23 -8.68 -6.29 19.94
N ALA A 24 -8.61 -5.23 20.75
CA ALA A 24 -7.36 -4.60 21.20
C ALA A 24 -6.37 -5.60 21.84
N LYS A 25 -6.87 -6.63 22.54
CA LYS A 25 -6.05 -7.69 23.17
C LYS A 25 -5.38 -8.57 22.13
N ARG A 26 -6.09 -8.94 21.06
CA ARG A 26 -5.54 -9.70 19.93
C ARG A 26 -4.48 -8.89 19.19
N ASN A 27 -4.75 -7.63 18.91
CA ASN A 27 -3.83 -6.71 18.24
C ASN A 27 -2.53 -6.52 19.06
N ALA A 28 -2.64 -6.37 20.38
CA ALA A 28 -1.48 -6.28 21.25
C ALA A 28 -0.61 -7.55 21.21
N LYS A 29 -1.25 -8.74 21.19
CA LYS A 29 -0.56 -10.03 21.08
C LYS A 29 0.17 -10.17 19.74
N GLU A 30 -0.46 -9.81 18.62
CA GLU A 30 0.17 -9.87 17.31
C GLU A 30 1.33 -8.87 17.19
N LEU A 31 1.20 -7.65 17.74
CA LEU A 31 2.31 -6.70 17.82
C LEU A 31 3.49 -7.22 18.65
N ALA A 32 3.21 -7.91 19.74
CA ALA A 32 4.26 -8.53 20.57
C ALA A 32 5.01 -9.63 19.81
N LYS A 33 4.30 -10.47 19.04
CA LYS A 33 4.93 -11.46 18.15
C LYS A 33 5.84 -10.82 17.12
N LEU A 34 5.38 -9.77 16.43
CA LEU A 34 6.21 -9.06 15.44
C LEU A 34 7.47 -8.45 16.07
N ARG A 35 7.39 -7.98 17.32
CA ARG A 35 8.56 -7.49 18.05
C ARG A 35 9.56 -8.59 18.33
N ALA A 36 9.08 -9.76 18.79
CA ALA A 36 9.94 -10.93 19.01
C ALA A 36 10.56 -11.45 17.71
N GLU A 37 9.81 -11.43 16.60
CA GLU A 37 10.35 -11.79 15.29
C GLU A 37 11.41 -10.80 14.80
N ASN A 38 11.30 -9.51 15.09
CA ASN A 38 12.33 -8.52 14.77
C ASN A 38 13.68 -8.83 15.42
N GLU A 39 13.70 -9.35 16.64
CA GLU A 39 14.93 -9.76 17.32
C GLU A 39 15.60 -10.95 16.58
N ARG A 40 14.80 -11.80 15.92
CA ARG A 40 15.27 -12.96 15.14
C ARG A 40 15.61 -12.61 13.70
N ALA A 41 14.91 -11.64 13.11
CA ALA A 41 15.02 -11.29 11.69
C ALA A 41 16.30 -10.52 11.35
N ALA A 42 16.94 -9.88 12.32
CA ALA A 42 18.19 -9.11 12.15
C ALA A 42 19.36 -9.92 11.52
N LYS A 43 19.22 -11.26 11.42
CA LYS A 43 20.23 -12.18 10.87
C LYS A 43 20.01 -12.57 9.41
N LYS A 44 18.90 -12.15 8.77
CA LYS A 44 18.59 -12.54 7.37
C LYS A 44 18.93 -11.42 6.40
N ALA A 45 19.67 -11.73 5.32
CA ALA A 45 19.98 -10.78 4.27
C ALA A 45 18.70 -10.44 3.45
N ALA A 46 18.52 -9.16 3.14
CA ALA A 46 17.45 -8.70 2.26
C ALA A 46 17.69 -9.19 0.82
N LYS A 47 16.63 -9.68 0.16
CA LYS A 47 16.63 -10.09 -1.26
C LYS A 47 15.71 -9.16 -2.05
N ASP A 48 15.97 -9.02 -3.36
CA ASP A 48 15.10 -8.24 -4.25
C ASP A 48 13.71 -8.89 -4.31
N PRO A 49 12.63 -8.19 -3.92
CA PRO A 49 11.31 -8.78 -3.75
C PRO A 49 10.54 -8.96 -5.07
N PHE A 50 11.00 -8.33 -6.16
CA PHE A 50 10.28 -8.30 -7.43
C PHE A 50 10.59 -9.48 -8.35
N ARG A 51 11.27 -10.51 -7.82
CA ARG A 51 11.56 -11.76 -8.51
C ARG A 51 10.85 -12.90 -7.80
N GLY A 52 9.73 -13.35 -8.33
CA GLY A 52 9.00 -14.48 -7.75
C GLY A 52 7.75 -14.83 -8.53
N THR A 53 7.35 -16.08 -8.46
CA THR A 53 6.06 -16.59 -8.91
C THR A 53 5.13 -16.73 -7.72
N GLY A 54 3.84 -16.43 -7.89
CA GLY A 54 2.84 -16.50 -6.82
C GLY A 54 1.73 -17.48 -7.18
N ASN A 55 1.18 -18.15 -6.17
CA ASN A 55 -0.03 -18.95 -6.29
C ASN A 55 -0.75 -19.04 -4.92
N MET A 56 -1.17 -17.88 -4.39
CA MET A 56 -1.91 -17.81 -3.13
C MET A 56 -3.40 -17.55 -3.38
N ASN A 57 -4.27 -18.31 -2.71
CA ASN A 57 -5.68 -18.00 -2.67
C ASN A 57 -5.99 -16.87 -1.67
N ALA A 58 -7.16 -16.23 -1.78
CA ALA A 58 -7.58 -15.11 -0.95
C ALA A 58 -7.53 -15.40 0.57
N LYS A 59 -7.84 -16.62 1.00
CA LYS A 59 -7.80 -17.04 2.41
C LYS A 59 -6.36 -17.04 2.95
N LYS A 60 -5.39 -17.48 2.14
CA LYS A 60 -3.97 -17.50 2.50
C LYS A 60 -3.41 -16.09 2.54
N LEU A 61 -3.79 -15.24 1.57
CA LEU A 61 -3.39 -13.84 1.51
C LEU A 61 -3.82 -13.06 2.76
N ARG A 62 -5.06 -13.26 3.26
CA ARG A 62 -5.58 -12.60 4.46
C ARG A 62 -4.76 -12.92 5.74
N ARG A 63 -4.16 -14.10 5.84
CA ARG A 63 -3.32 -14.47 6.99
C ARG A 63 -2.02 -13.66 7.07
N HIS A 64 -1.60 -13.10 5.94
CA HIS A 64 -0.40 -12.29 5.82
C HIS A 64 -0.66 -10.79 5.93
N LEU A 65 -1.93 -10.36 6.09
CA LEU A 65 -2.29 -8.96 6.21
C LEU A 65 -1.88 -8.42 7.60
N LEU A 66 -1.03 -7.39 7.61
CA LEU A 66 -0.59 -6.65 8.81
C LEU A 66 -1.43 -5.40 9.07
N GLY A 67 -1.85 -4.73 8.01
CA GLY A 67 -2.50 -3.44 8.08
C GLY A 67 -2.45 -2.70 6.75
N ARG A 68 -2.09 -1.41 6.78
CA ARG A 68 -2.07 -0.56 5.59
C ARG A 68 -0.92 0.44 5.55
N VAL A 69 -0.61 0.93 4.36
CA VAL A 69 0.27 2.08 4.11
C VAL A 69 -0.53 3.19 3.47
N VAL A 70 -0.46 4.39 4.04
CA VAL A 70 -1.14 5.58 3.52
C VAL A 70 -0.11 6.64 3.17
N ILE A 71 -0.19 7.20 1.96
CA ILE A 71 0.65 8.30 1.49
C ILE A 71 -0.29 9.39 0.99
N PRO A 72 -0.72 10.34 1.85
CA PRO A 72 -1.75 11.33 1.51
C PRO A 72 -1.42 12.13 0.25
N LYS A 73 -0.17 12.56 0.09
CA LYS A 73 0.30 13.37 -1.05
C LYS A 73 -0.03 12.82 -2.42
N ILE A 74 -0.12 11.50 -2.55
CA ILE A 74 -0.35 10.81 -3.82
C ILE A 74 -1.60 9.93 -3.79
N ASN A 75 -2.48 10.12 -2.79
CA ASN A 75 -3.72 9.36 -2.59
C ASN A 75 -3.50 7.84 -2.62
N VAL A 76 -2.47 7.35 -1.93
CA VAL A 76 -2.20 5.93 -1.77
C VAL A 76 -2.73 5.48 -0.41
N ASN A 77 -3.58 4.46 -0.43
CA ASN A 77 -4.02 3.72 0.75
C ASN A 77 -4.11 2.24 0.34
N VAL A 78 -3.08 1.47 0.69
CA VAL A 78 -2.91 0.09 0.20
C VAL A 78 -2.69 -0.88 1.36
N PRO A 79 -3.17 -2.13 1.24
CA PRO A 79 -2.91 -3.17 2.24
C PRO A 79 -1.42 -3.45 2.36
N LEU A 80 -0.99 -3.76 3.59
CA LEU A 80 0.39 -4.12 3.94
C LEU A 80 0.45 -5.56 4.40
N PHE A 81 1.29 -6.36 3.76
CA PHE A 81 1.51 -7.77 4.06
C PHE A 81 2.85 -8.01 4.76
N ASN A 82 2.93 -9.06 5.58
CA ASN A 82 4.16 -9.46 6.29
C ASN A 82 5.12 -10.30 5.45
N LEU A 83 4.67 -10.77 4.30
CA LEU A 83 5.42 -11.65 3.40
C LEU A 83 5.49 -11.05 2.00
N THR A 84 6.68 -11.04 1.40
CA THR A 84 6.91 -10.51 0.06
C THR A 84 6.92 -11.64 -0.95
N THR A 85 5.82 -11.79 -1.67
CA THR A 85 5.64 -12.73 -2.80
C THR A 85 5.03 -11.99 -3.97
N ALA A 86 5.01 -12.59 -5.16
CA ALA A 86 4.32 -12.00 -6.31
C ALA A 86 2.84 -11.73 -6.00
N ASP A 87 2.15 -12.67 -5.33
CA ASP A 87 0.74 -12.49 -4.97
C ASP A 87 0.53 -11.30 -4.04
N THR A 88 1.29 -11.19 -2.93
CA THR A 88 1.13 -10.09 -2.00
C THR A 88 1.45 -8.74 -2.65
N LEU A 89 2.44 -8.69 -3.53
CA LEU A 89 2.81 -7.48 -4.27
C LEU A 89 1.78 -7.09 -5.34
N ASN A 90 1.09 -8.05 -5.94
CA ASN A 90 -0.01 -7.79 -6.88
C ASN A 90 -1.24 -7.18 -6.16
N TYR A 91 -1.44 -7.50 -4.87
CA TYR A 91 -2.58 -6.99 -4.11
C TYR A 91 -2.28 -5.74 -3.28
N GLY A 92 -1.02 -5.48 -2.92
CA GLY A 92 -0.67 -4.36 -2.06
C GLY A 92 0.82 -4.15 -1.89
N ALA A 93 1.18 -3.60 -0.75
CA ALA A 93 2.55 -3.45 -0.31
C ALA A 93 2.94 -4.59 0.63
N ALA A 94 4.21 -4.94 0.67
CA ALA A 94 4.72 -6.00 1.53
C ALA A 94 6.01 -5.59 2.24
N VAL A 95 6.19 -6.08 3.47
CA VAL A 95 7.43 -5.89 4.23
C VAL A 95 8.53 -6.72 3.61
N LEU A 96 9.63 -6.09 3.22
CA LEU A 96 10.78 -6.74 2.63
C LEU A 96 11.40 -7.74 3.61
N GLN A 97 11.55 -8.98 3.19
CA GLN A 97 12.23 -10.01 3.99
C GLN A 97 13.67 -9.58 4.31
N GLY A 98 14.07 -9.74 5.56
CA GLY A 98 15.37 -9.28 6.06
C GLY A 98 15.39 -7.82 6.53
N SER A 99 14.28 -7.08 6.42
CA SER A 99 14.07 -5.81 7.12
C SER A 99 13.25 -5.99 8.39
N SER A 100 13.24 -4.99 9.27
CA SER A 100 12.41 -5.04 10.48
C SER A 100 10.91 -4.96 10.12
N PHE A 101 10.07 -5.71 10.83
CA PHE A 101 8.61 -5.49 10.77
C PHE A 101 8.24 -4.11 11.33
N PRO A 102 7.15 -3.50 10.87
CA PRO A 102 6.73 -2.15 11.24
C PRO A 102 6.16 -2.10 12.66
N THR A 103 7.01 -2.24 13.65
CA THR A 103 6.67 -2.07 15.07
C THR A 103 7.17 -0.75 15.64
N GLY A 104 7.99 -0.03 14.88
CA GLY A 104 8.75 1.14 15.30
C GLY A 104 9.85 0.79 16.31
N GLY A 105 10.68 1.78 16.63
CA GLY A 105 11.75 1.69 17.61
C GLY A 105 13.12 2.09 17.08
N LYS A 106 13.96 2.59 17.97
CA LYS A 106 15.35 3.00 17.64
C LYS A 106 16.15 1.82 17.12
N GLY A 107 17.04 2.09 16.18
CA GLY A 107 17.90 1.07 15.56
C GLY A 107 17.15 0.14 14.60
N LYS A 108 15.89 0.47 14.21
CA LYS A 108 15.10 -0.34 13.30
C LYS A 108 14.81 0.40 12.00
N ARG A 109 14.80 -0.37 10.91
CA ARG A 109 14.34 0.10 9.60
C ARG A 109 13.38 -0.92 9.01
N THR A 110 12.14 -0.49 8.79
CA THR A 110 11.18 -1.24 7.99
C THR A 110 11.34 -0.85 6.53
N VAL A 111 11.43 -1.83 5.63
CA VAL A 111 11.40 -1.60 4.19
C VAL A 111 10.12 -2.20 3.64
N ILE A 112 9.35 -1.40 2.92
CA ILE A 112 8.05 -1.78 2.35
C ILE A 112 8.15 -1.64 0.84
N ALA A 113 7.93 -2.75 0.14
CA ALA A 113 7.96 -2.82 -1.30
C ALA A 113 6.54 -2.87 -1.87
N ALA A 114 6.31 -2.19 -3.00
CA ALA A 114 5.11 -2.32 -3.81
C ALA A 114 5.44 -2.09 -5.28
N HIS A 115 4.62 -2.65 -6.16
CA HIS A 115 4.76 -2.50 -7.61
C HIS A 115 4.55 -1.06 -8.08
N ARG A 116 5.13 -0.77 -9.25
CA ARG A 116 4.92 0.43 -10.04
C ARG A 116 4.46 0.02 -11.44
N GLY A 117 3.34 0.60 -11.89
CA GLY A 117 2.87 0.38 -13.26
C GLY A 117 2.05 -0.89 -13.48
N LEU A 118 1.42 -1.43 -12.44
CA LEU A 118 0.41 -2.47 -12.64
C LEU A 118 -0.84 -1.85 -13.29
N PRO A 119 -1.39 -2.47 -14.37
CA PRO A 119 -2.56 -1.94 -15.07
C PRO A 119 -3.81 -1.84 -14.19
N GLU A 120 -3.93 -2.72 -13.21
CA GLU A 120 -5.14 -2.88 -12.39
C GLU A 120 -5.04 -2.21 -11.02
N ARG A 121 -3.85 -1.74 -10.61
CA ARG A 121 -3.61 -1.17 -9.29
C ARG A 121 -2.55 -0.09 -9.31
N LYS A 122 -2.89 1.06 -8.74
CA LYS A 122 -1.97 2.22 -8.67
C LYS A 122 -0.75 1.95 -7.79
N LEU A 123 -0.93 1.31 -6.64
CA LEU A 123 0.10 0.99 -5.65
C LEU A 123 1.12 2.15 -5.47
N PHE A 124 2.42 1.91 -5.75
CA PHE A 124 3.47 2.93 -5.67
C PHE A 124 3.81 3.57 -7.03
N THR A 125 2.86 3.58 -7.98
CA THR A 125 3.08 4.15 -9.33
C THR A 125 3.52 5.61 -9.27
N ASP A 126 2.93 6.41 -8.39
CA ASP A 126 3.22 7.84 -8.23
C ASP A 126 4.25 8.15 -7.13
N LEU A 127 5.02 7.16 -6.66
CA LEU A 127 5.97 7.37 -5.57
C LEU A 127 7.05 8.42 -5.90
N ASP A 128 7.33 8.66 -7.17
CA ASP A 128 8.24 9.70 -7.66
C ASP A 128 7.72 11.13 -7.45
N LYS A 129 6.42 11.31 -7.24
CA LYS A 129 5.81 12.61 -6.92
C LYS A 129 5.98 13.00 -5.44
N VAL A 130 6.41 12.06 -4.59
CA VAL A 130 6.69 12.30 -3.18
C VAL A 130 7.98 13.08 -3.04
N LYS A 131 7.98 14.10 -2.17
CA LYS A 131 9.11 15.00 -1.92
C LYS A 131 9.61 14.89 -0.48
N LYS A 132 10.82 15.39 -0.22
CA LYS A 132 11.30 15.57 1.16
C LYS A 132 10.35 16.50 1.91
N GLY A 133 10.00 16.13 3.14
CA GLY A 133 9.02 16.84 3.97
C GLY A 133 7.62 16.22 3.95
N ASP A 134 7.25 15.48 2.91
CA ASP A 134 5.98 14.76 2.84
C ASP A 134 5.89 13.67 3.91
N LEU A 135 4.66 13.27 4.21
CA LEU A 135 4.36 12.28 5.24
C LEU A 135 3.83 10.99 4.61
N PHE A 136 4.13 9.87 5.24
CA PHE A 136 3.42 8.62 5.05
C PHE A 136 3.15 7.94 6.39
N VAL A 137 2.11 7.16 6.46
CA VAL A 137 1.67 6.48 7.68
C VAL A 137 1.61 4.98 7.43
N ILE A 138 2.15 4.23 8.37
CA ILE A 138 2.05 2.78 8.43
C ILE A 138 1.14 2.43 9.61
N SER A 139 0.01 1.79 9.34
CA SER A 139 -0.94 1.33 10.35
C SER A 139 -0.87 -0.18 10.44
N VAL A 140 -0.54 -0.71 11.63
CA VAL A 140 -0.40 -2.16 11.87
C VAL A 140 -1.05 -2.50 13.19
N TYR A 141 -2.03 -3.40 13.16
CA TYR A 141 -2.76 -3.85 14.34
C TYR A 141 -3.23 -2.70 15.25
N GLY A 142 -3.85 -1.66 14.64
CA GLY A 142 -4.35 -0.49 15.35
C GLY A 142 -3.30 0.54 15.77
N LYS A 143 -2.01 0.27 15.55
CA LYS A 143 -0.92 1.23 15.84
C LYS A 143 -0.58 2.03 14.59
N ASN A 144 -0.80 3.35 14.66
CA ASN A 144 -0.44 4.29 13.61
C ASN A 144 0.97 4.84 13.80
N MET A 145 1.77 4.78 12.75
CA MET A 145 3.17 5.18 12.73
C MET A 145 3.42 6.15 11.59
N ALA A 146 3.60 7.44 11.92
CA ALA A 146 3.89 8.47 10.93
C ALA A 146 5.39 8.63 10.71
N TYR A 147 5.76 8.82 9.46
CA TYR A 147 7.15 9.03 9.03
C TYR A 147 7.21 10.24 8.10
N LYS A 148 8.19 11.13 8.34
CA LYS A 148 8.47 12.29 7.50
C LYS A 148 9.63 11.98 6.57
N VAL A 149 9.40 12.15 5.28
CA VAL A 149 10.40 11.86 4.23
C VAL A 149 11.58 12.84 4.35
N TYR A 150 12.80 12.30 4.43
CA TYR A 150 14.02 13.10 4.47
C TYR A 150 15.01 12.74 3.37
N ASN A 151 14.91 11.52 2.80
CA ASN A 151 15.85 11.04 1.79
C ASN A 151 15.12 10.27 0.69
N ILE A 152 15.44 10.60 -0.55
CA ILE A 152 14.97 9.92 -1.75
C ILE A 152 16.20 9.52 -2.55
N LYS A 153 16.32 8.24 -2.90
CA LYS A 153 17.49 7.68 -3.56
C LYS A 153 17.10 6.60 -4.57
N VAL A 154 17.81 6.56 -5.69
CA VAL A 154 17.72 5.49 -6.68
C VAL A 154 18.95 4.59 -6.56
N ILE A 155 18.74 3.28 -6.51
CA ILE A 155 19.81 2.28 -6.38
C ILE A 155 19.64 1.16 -7.40
N LYS A 156 20.71 0.42 -7.69
CA LYS A 156 20.64 -0.87 -8.40
C LYS A 156 20.02 -1.94 -7.47
N PRO A 157 19.31 -2.95 -8.00
CA PRO A 157 18.63 -3.98 -7.20
C PRO A 157 19.52 -4.73 -6.20
N ASN A 158 20.81 -4.87 -6.51
CA ASN A 158 21.78 -5.57 -5.68
C ASN A 158 22.45 -4.69 -4.60
N LYS A 159 22.17 -3.37 -4.57
CA LYS A 159 22.77 -2.43 -3.60
C LYS A 159 21.95 -2.33 -2.31
N VAL A 160 21.73 -3.46 -1.65
CA VAL A 160 20.91 -3.57 -0.43
C VAL A 160 21.52 -2.96 0.84
N LYS A 161 22.80 -2.61 0.83
CA LYS A 161 23.47 -1.97 1.99
C LYS A 161 22.79 -0.67 2.44
N SER A 162 22.16 0.06 1.52
CA SER A 162 21.39 1.29 1.83
C SER A 162 20.09 1.03 2.58
N LEU A 163 19.67 -0.22 2.73
CA LEU A 163 18.48 -0.64 3.45
C LEU A 163 18.77 -1.10 4.89
N LEU A 164 20.04 -1.14 5.29
CA LEU A 164 20.42 -1.54 6.64
C LEU A 164 19.89 -0.56 7.68
N PRO A 165 19.55 -1.05 8.89
CA PRO A 165 19.19 -0.19 10.01
C PRO A 165 20.29 0.83 10.34
N VAL A 166 19.89 1.96 10.88
CA VAL A 166 20.80 2.99 11.38
C VAL A 166 20.63 3.07 12.90
N LYS A 167 21.75 3.02 13.64
CA LYS A 167 21.75 3.11 15.09
C LYS A 167 20.96 4.34 15.55
N ASP A 168 20.18 4.18 16.60
CA ASP A 168 19.37 5.23 17.26
C ASP A 168 18.29 5.90 16.41
N LYS A 169 18.04 5.45 15.16
CA LYS A 169 16.98 5.96 14.29
C LYS A 169 15.86 4.94 14.13
N ASP A 170 14.63 5.44 14.14
CA ASP A 170 13.41 4.70 13.73
C ASP A 170 13.07 5.13 12.30
N LEU A 171 13.34 4.26 11.34
CA LEU A 171 13.22 4.55 9.91
C LEU A 171 12.23 3.63 9.23
N ALA A 172 11.52 4.17 8.25
CA ALA A 172 10.76 3.39 7.29
C ALA A 172 11.15 3.81 5.86
N THR A 173 11.26 2.85 4.97
CA THR A 173 11.63 3.06 3.57
C THR A 173 10.57 2.44 2.67
N LEU A 174 9.96 3.24 1.80
CA LEU A 174 9.11 2.77 0.72
C LEU A 174 9.99 2.47 -0.50
N MET A 175 9.78 1.33 -1.14
CA MET A 175 10.58 0.87 -2.27
C MET A 175 9.70 0.47 -3.44
N THR A 176 10.07 0.94 -4.64
CA THR A 176 9.41 0.54 -5.88
C THR A 176 10.41 0.45 -7.03
N CYS A 177 9.98 -0.10 -8.16
CA CYS A 177 10.78 -0.15 -9.38
C CYS A 177 10.85 1.20 -10.09
N THR A 178 11.98 1.48 -10.75
CA THR A 178 12.19 2.70 -11.55
C THR A 178 13.27 2.44 -12.63
N PRO A 179 13.29 3.15 -13.79
CA PRO A 179 12.22 3.98 -14.32
C PRO A 179 10.93 3.20 -14.59
N TYR A 180 9.82 3.94 -14.79
CA TYR A 180 8.53 3.34 -15.12
C TYR A 180 8.63 2.42 -16.34
N MET A 181 8.04 1.22 -16.27
CA MET A 181 8.08 0.14 -17.27
C MET A 181 9.47 -0.51 -17.48
N ILE A 182 10.59 0.19 -17.28
CA ILE A 182 11.95 -0.35 -17.48
C ILE A 182 12.39 -1.18 -16.26
N ASN A 183 12.04 -0.73 -15.06
CA ASN A 183 12.23 -1.46 -13.79
C ASN A 183 13.69 -1.87 -13.45
N SER A 184 14.68 -1.21 -14.08
CA SER A 184 16.11 -1.54 -13.92
C SER A 184 16.71 -1.16 -12.58
N HIS A 185 16.10 -0.23 -11.87
CA HIS A 185 16.55 0.30 -10.57
C HIS A 185 15.44 0.20 -9.52
N ARG A 186 15.79 0.56 -8.29
CA ARG A 186 14.84 0.67 -7.16
C ARG A 186 14.88 2.08 -6.63
N MET A 187 13.70 2.72 -6.57
CA MET A 187 13.50 4.00 -5.90
C MET A 187 13.21 3.76 -4.43
N LEU A 188 13.92 4.48 -3.58
CA LEU A 188 13.80 4.42 -2.12
C LEU A 188 13.35 5.78 -1.61
N VAL A 189 12.22 5.83 -0.93
CA VAL A 189 11.71 6.99 -0.21
C VAL A 189 11.78 6.69 1.28
N THR A 190 12.72 7.32 1.98
CA THR A 190 12.99 7.04 3.39
C THR A 190 12.51 8.17 4.28
N GLY A 191 11.72 7.81 5.29
CA GLY A 191 11.24 8.69 6.34
C GLY A 191 11.79 8.31 7.71
N TYR A 192 11.92 9.31 8.59
CA TYR A 192 12.16 9.12 10.03
C TYR A 192 10.85 9.25 10.80
N ARG A 193 10.78 8.57 11.92
CA ARG A 193 9.59 8.57 12.78
C ARG A 193 9.27 9.96 13.30
N VAL A 194 7.97 10.34 13.21
CA VAL A 194 7.42 11.53 13.84
C VAL A 194 6.19 11.18 14.69
N PRO A 195 5.79 12.01 15.68
CA PRO A 195 4.57 11.79 16.43
C PRO A 195 3.34 11.75 15.50
N TYR A 196 2.45 10.79 15.73
CA TYR A 196 1.17 10.72 15.04
C TYR A 196 0.18 11.69 15.69
N THR A 197 0.04 12.87 15.12
CA THR A 197 -0.80 13.96 15.65
C THR A 197 -2.22 13.91 15.07
N LYS A 198 -3.17 14.64 15.72
CA LYS A 198 -4.53 14.83 15.19
C LYS A 198 -4.55 15.44 13.78
N LYS A 199 -3.57 16.30 13.46
CA LYS A 199 -3.42 16.89 12.13
C LYS A 199 -3.11 15.80 11.09
N ILE A 200 -2.13 14.94 11.36
CA ILE A 200 -1.77 13.82 10.47
C ILE A 200 -2.94 12.84 10.34
N ALA A 201 -3.67 12.57 11.43
CA ALA A 201 -4.86 11.74 11.39
C ALA A 201 -5.91 12.28 10.40
N ARG A 202 -6.21 13.58 10.47
CA ARG A 202 -7.13 14.24 9.54
C ARG A 202 -6.66 14.20 8.08
N GLU A 203 -5.36 14.40 7.83
CA GLU A 203 -4.78 14.28 6.49
C GLU A 203 -4.94 12.86 5.92
N VAL A 204 -4.72 11.83 6.74
CA VAL A 204 -4.90 10.42 6.38
C VAL A 204 -6.37 10.09 6.13
N GLU A 205 -7.27 10.54 6.99
CA GLU A 205 -8.71 10.37 6.85
C GLU A 205 -9.25 11.11 5.63
N GLY A 206 -8.82 12.35 5.43
CA GLY A 206 -9.20 13.16 4.27
C GLY A 206 -8.75 12.54 2.95
N ALA A 207 -7.54 12.00 2.87
CA ALA A 207 -7.06 11.27 1.71
C ALA A 207 -7.89 10.00 1.45
N SER A 208 -8.27 9.27 2.50
CA SER A 208 -9.12 8.09 2.39
C SER A 208 -10.53 8.44 1.93
N LEU A 209 -11.14 9.49 2.50
CA LEU A 209 -12.47 9.97 2.12
C LEU A 209 -12.50 10.46 0.68
N MET A 210 -11.52 11.26 0.27
CA MET A 210 -11.42 11.75 -1.11
C MET A 210 -11.31 10.59 -2.10
N ASN A 211 -10.50 9.59 -1.78
CA ASN A 211 -10.36 8.41 -2.62
C ASN A 211 -11.69 7.64 -2.74
N ASN A 212 -12.40 7.44 -1.62
CA ASN A 212 -13.71 6.78 -1.59
C ASN A 212 -14.78 7.58 -2.37
N LEU A 213 -14.79 8.91 -2.27
CA LEU A 213 -15.71 9.79 -3.00
C LEU A 213 -15.45 9.73 -4.52
N ILE A 214 -14.20 9.78 -4.94
CA ILE A 214 -13.83 9.66 -6.36
C ILE A 214 -14.28 8.28 -6.88
N GLN A 215 -14.06 7.22 -6.11
CA GLN A 215 -14.48 5.86 -6.49
C GLN A 215 -16.01 5.73 -6.60
N ALA A 216 -16.74 6.28 -5.62
CA ALA A 216 -18.21 6.29 -5.65
C ALA A 216 -18.76 7.08 -6.86
N ALA A 217 -18.19 8.25 -7.15
CA ALA A 217 -18.57 9.06 -8.31
C ALA A 217 -18.32 8.33 -9.64
N VAL A 218 -17.20 7.63 -9.76
CA VAL A 218 -16.87 6.82 -10.93
C VAL A 218 -17.87 5.65 -11.09
N MET A 219 -18.16 4.92 -10.00
CA MET A 219 -19.16 3.84 -10.07
C MET A 219 -20.54 4.35 -10.47
N LEU A 220 -20.98 5.46 -9.89
CA LEU A 220 -22.26 6.08 -10.24
C LEU A 220 -22.31 6.49 -11.72
N GLY A 221 -21.24 7.11 -12.24
CA GLY A 221 -21.12 7.48 -13.65
C GLY A 221 -21.21 6.27 -14.58
N CYS A 222 -20.62 5.14 -14.21
CA CYS A 222 -20.73 3.90 -15.00
C CYS A 222 -22.15 3.35 -15.03
N VAL A 223 -22.82 3.32 -13.86
CA VAL A 223 -24.22 2.88 -13.79
C VAL A 223 -25.10 3.76 -14.66
N MET A 224 -24.94 5.09 -14.58
CA MET A 224 -25.68 6.04 -15.43
C MET A 224 -25.40 5.82 -16.92
N ALA A 225 -24.15 5.57 -17.31
CA ALA A 225 -23.82 5.28 -18.71
C ALA A 225 -24.48 3.98 -19.22
N ILE A 226 -24.49 2.92 -18.39
CA ILE A 226 -25.16 1.66 -18.74
C ILE A 226 -26.67 1.89 -18.91
N PHE A 227 -27.31 2.62 -17.98
CA PHE A 227 -28.73 2.95 -18.10
C PHE A 227 -29.03 3.80 -19.34
N SER A 228 -28.17 4.77 -19.70
CA SER A 228 -28.31 5.59 -20.90
C SER A 228 -28.26 4.75 -22.17
N VAL A 229 -27.28 3.82 -22.25
CA VAL A 229 -27.15 2.91 -23.41
C VAL A 229 -28.39 2.01 -23.50
N PHE A 230 -28.88 1.47 -22.38
CA PHE A 230 -30.08 0.63 -22.35
C PHE A 230 -31.32 1.42 -22.75
N TYR A 231 -31.50 2.64 -22.28
CA TYR A 231 -32.60 3.53 -22.62
C TYR A 231 -32.60 3.89 -24.12
N LEU A 232 -31.44 4.25 -24.67
CA LEU A 232 -31.29 4.52 -26.12
C LEU A 232 -31.58 3.28 -26.97
N SER A 233 -31.19 2.09 -26.52
CA SER A 233 -31.49 0.83 -27.19
C SER A 233 -33.00 0.55 -27.22
N LEU A 234 -33.73 0.82 -26.13
CA LEU A 234 -35.19 0.67 -26.08
C LEU A 234 -35.91 1.63 -27.03
N ILE A 235 -35.44 2.89 -27.10
CA ILE A 235 -36.03 3.87 -28.06
C ILE A 235 -35.81 3.41 -29.49
N HIS A 236 -34.61 2.91 -29.84
CA HIS A 236 -34.30 2.44 -31.19
C HIS A 236 -35.12 1.19 -31.61
N ILE A 237 -35.49 0.33 -30.64
CA ILE A 237 -36.33 -0.84 -30.89
C ILE A 237 -37.80 -0.43 -31.05
N SER A 238 -38.24 0.69 -30.47
CA SER A 238 -39.61 1.15 -30.50
C SER A 238 -39.97 2.05 -31.70
N GLU A 239 -39.01 2.45 -32.55
CA GLU A 239 -39.32 3.10 -33.82
C GLU A 239 -39.73 2.05 -34.85
N PRO A 240 -41.05 1.96 -35.22
CA PRO A 240 -41.46 1.14 -36.34
C PRO A 240 -40.90 1.75 -37.61
N THR A 241 -40.14 0.97 -38.37
CA THR A 241 -39.75 1.28 -39.75
C THR A 241 -41.00 1.70 -40.52
N ARG A 242 -41.22 3.02 -40.68
CA ARG A 242 -42.15 3.53 -41.69
C ARG A 242 -41.49 3.28 -43.06
N LEU A 243 -41.95 2.22 -43.72
CA LEU A 243 -41.89 2.05 -45.15
C LEU A 243 -42.98 2.90 -45.79
#